data_c053be8f47e4ca64ce5ddd7c7e4c0fcc
#
_entry.id   c053be8f47e4ca64ce5ddd7c7e4c0fcc
#
_cell.length_a   1.000
_cell.length_b   1.000
_cell.length_c   1.000
_cell.angle_alpha   90.00
_cell.angle_beta   90.00
_cell.angle_gamma   90.00
#
_symmetry.space_group_name_H-M   'P 1'
#
loop_
_entity.id
_entity.type
_entity.pdbx_description
1 polymer ?
#
loop_
_entity_poly.entity_id
_entity_poly.type
_entity_poly.pdbx_seq_one_letter_code
_entity_poly.pdbx_strand_id
1 'polypeptide(L)'
;MSAAQISIEQSTIAAKAADEKLGTNIAVLDVSQVMGITDIFVVVSANNERQVAAIVDEVEAELTEAGLEPKRREGNREFRWVLLDYGDFVVHVQREQEREFYGLDRLYADCPVIAVEGIEPYQRPEEFTEVRGVEDLEDLPLAGEIPEDDD
;
A
#
# COMPACT_ATOMS: atom_id res chain seq x y z
N MET A 1 -18.02 -1.58 9.83
CA MET A 1 -18.15 -2.21 8.52
C MET A 1 -16.81 -2.70 8.04
N SER A 2 -16.81 -3.79 7.34
CA SER A 2 -15.57 -4.35 6.78
C SER A 2 -15.53 -4.07 5.28
N ALA A 3 -14.36 -4.34 4.69
CA ALA A 3 -14.18 -4.16 3.26
C ALA A 3 -15.10 -5.09 2.48
N ALA A 4 -15.55 -4.64 1.32
CA ALA A 4 -16.39 -5.45 0.44
C ALA A 4 -15.58 -6.64 -0.10
N GLN A 5 -16.26 -7.75 -0.32
CA GLN A 5 -15.61 -8.95 -0.82
C GLN A 5 -14.92 -8.71 -2.16
N ILE A 6 -15.53 -7.93 -3.04
CA ILE A 6 -14.93 -7.64 -4.34
C ILE A 6 -13.63 -6.85 -4.18
N SER A 7 -13.58 -5.93 -3.22
CA SER A 7 -12.35 -5.18 -2.95
C SER A 7 -11.24 -6.11 -2.46
N ILE A 8 -11.60 -7.07 -1.62
CA ILE A 8 -10.64 -8.06 -1.13
C ILE A 8 -10.08 -8.89 -2.29
N GLU A 9 -10.96 -9.35 -3.18
CA GLU A 9 -10.54 -10.17 -4.31
C GLU A 9 -9.62 -9.40 -5.25
N GLN A 10 -9.96 -8.16 -5.54
CA GLN A 10 -9.17 -7.35 -6.45
C GLN A 10 -7.82 -6.97 -5.84
N SER A 11 -7.81 -6.61 -4.56
CA SER A 11 -6.56 -6.27 -3.90
C SER A 11 -5.64 -7.47 -3.75
N THR A 12 -6.22 -8.68 -3.68
CA THR A 12 -5.43 -9.91 -3.67
C THR A 12 -4.63 -10.06 -4.95
N ILE A 13 -5.19 -9.68 -6.09
CA ILE A 13 -4.45 -9.72 -7.36
C ILE A 13 -3.21 -8.83 -7.27
N ALA A 14 -3.38 -7.63 -6.71
CA ALA A 14 -2.25 -6.70 -6.55
C ALA A 14 -1.18 -7.28 -5.62
N ALA A 15 -1.60 -7.86 -4.50
CA ALA A 15 -0.65 -8.43 -3.54
C ALA A 15 0.15 -9.57 -4.16
N LYS A 16 -0.51 -10.43 -4.91
CA LYS A 16 0.17 -11.56 -5.56
C LYS A 16 1.12 -11.09 -6.66
N ALA A 17 0.74 -10.07 -7.41
CA ALA A 17 1.62 -9.50 -8.42
C ALA A 17 2.88 -8.92 -7.78
N ALA A 18 2.73 -8.24 -6.66
CA ALA A 18 3.87 -7.68 -5.93
C ALA A 18 4.79 -8.79 -5.43
N ASP A 19 4.21 -9.88 -4.94
CA ASP A 19 4.99 -11.02 -4.45
C ASP A 19 5.79 -11.67 -5.57
N GLU A 20 5.24 -11.74 -6.77
CA GLU A 20 5.96 -12.28 -7.92
C GLU A 20 7.22 -11.51 -8.24
N LYS A 21 7.22 -10.22 -7.97
CA LYS A 21 8.39 -9.36 -8.19
C LYS A 21 9.21 -9.17 -6.93
N LEU A 22 9.05 -10.10 -5.99
CA LEU A 22 9.84 -10.17 -4.77
C LEU A 22 9.63 -8.98 -3.82
N GLY A 23 8.46 -8.35 -3.91
CA GLY A 23 8.07 -7.37 -2.93
C GLY A 23 8.02 -8.01 -1.56
N THR A 24 8.40 -7.27 -0.52
CA THR A 24 8.47 -7.81 0.82
C THR A 24 7.51 -7.09 1.75
N ASN A 25 7.26 -7.73 2.89
CA ASN A 25 6.43 -7.18 3.96
C ASN A 25 5.09 -6.67 3.42
N ILE A 26 4.45 -7.50 2.59
CA ILE A 26 3.20 -7.13 1.93
C ILE A 26 2.09 -7.14 2.95
N ALA A 27 1.45 -6.00 3.14
CA ALA A 27 0.32 -5.87 4.07
C ALA A 27 -0.93 -5.52 3.29
N VAL A 28 -2.00 -6.27 3.52
CA VAL A 28 -3.32 -5.93 2.98
C VAL A 28 -4.17 -5.55 4.18
N LEU A 29 -4.53 -4.28 4.25
CA LEU A 29 -5.19 -3.71 5.43
C LEU A 29 -6.60 -3.27 5.09
N ASP A 30 -7.55 -3.68 5.92
CA ASP A 30 -8.92 -3.23 5.79
C ASP A 30 -9.03 -1.85 6.45
N VAL A 31 -9.05 -0.80 5.64
CA VAL A 31 -9.10 0.58 6.14
C VAL A 31 -10.50 1.18 6.00
N SER A 32 -11.49 0.36 5.71
CA SER A 32 -12.84 0.83 5.41
C SER A 32 -13.45 1.64 6.55
N GLN A 33 -13.10 1.33 7.80
CA GLN A 33 -13.67 2.03 8.94
C GLN A 33 -13.02 3.37 9.22
N VAL A 34 -11.81 3.60 8.73
CA VAL A 34 -11.10 4.85 9.01
C VAL A 34 -10.99 5.76 7.78
N MET A 35 -11.06 5.21 6.58
CA MET A 35 -10.88 6.01 5.38
C MET A 35 -12.20 6.37 4.75
N GLY A 36 -13.19 5.94 4.72
CA GLY A 36 -14.46 6.35 4.13
C GLY A 36 -14.49 6.38 2.60
N ILE A 37 -13.35 6.53 1.95
CA ILE A 37 -13.31 6.64 0.49
C ILE A 37 -12.66 5.43 -0.18
N THR A 38 -12.02 4.57 0.59
CA THR A 38 -11.45 3.34 0.05
C THR A 38 -11.56 2.25 1.10
N ASP A 39 -11.58 1.02 0.65
CA ASP A 39 -11.75 -0.13 1.55
C ASP A 39 -10.43 -0.74 1.99
N ILE A 40 -9.43 -0.75 1.13
CA ILE A 40 -8.23 -1.54 1.37
C ILE A 40 -6.99 -0.78 0.95
N PHE A 41 -5.94 -0.89 1.77
CA PHE A 41 -4.58 -0.50 1.40
C PHE A 41 -3.76 -1.76 1.21
N VAL A 42 -3.04 -1.83 0.10
CA VAL A 42 -2.00 -2.85 -0.09
C VAL A 42 -0.68 -2.11 0.00
N VAL A 43 0.15 -2.48 0.97
CA VAL A 43 1.43 -1.80 1.19
C VAL A 43 2.55 -2.79 0.97
N VAL A 44 3.50 -2.43 0.12
CA VAL A 44 4.56 -3.32 -0.32
C VAL A 44 5.90 -2.62 -0.19
N SER A 45 6.91 -3.32 0.31
CA SER A 45 8.27 -2.80 0.39
C SER A 45 9.13 -3.31 -0.75
N ALA A 46 10.04 -2.49 -1.21
CA ALA A 46 11.03 -2.84 -2.22
C ALA A 46 12.41 -2.41 -1.74
N ASN A 47 13.44 -3.07 -2.26
CA ASN A 47 14.81 -2.81 -1.85
C ASN A 47 15.41 -1.56 -2.51
N ASN A 48 14.90 -1.21 -3.68
CA ASN A 48 15.44 -0.08 -4.41
C ASN A 48 14.41 0.42 -5.42
N GLU A 49 14.74 1.51 -6.08
CA GLU A 49 13.82 2.17 -7.02
C GLU A 49 13.49 1.31 -8.22
N ARG A 50 14.48 0.53 -8.70
CA ARG A 50 14.23 -0.36 -9.83
C ARG A 50 13.19 -1.40 -9.48
N GLN A 51 13.24 -1.94 -8.27
CA GLN A 51 12.26 -2.92 -7.83
C GLN A 51 10.90 -2.28 -7.63
N VAL A 52 10.85 -1.05 -7.12
CA VAL A 52 9.56 -0.33 -7.03
C VAL A 52 8.93 -0.26 -8.41
N ALA A 53 9.69 0.13 -9.43
CA ALA A 53 9.17 0.21 -10.78
C ALA A 53 8.69 -1.13 -11.31
N ALA A 54 9.44 -2.20 -11.04
CA ALA A 54 9.06 -3.54 -11.49
C ALA A 54 7.77 -4.01 -10.83
N ILE A 55 7.62 -3.75 -9.53
CA ILE A 55 6.40 -4.12 -8.81
C ILE A 55 5.21 -3.33 -9.36
N VAL A 56 5.37 -2.03 -9.55
CA VAL A 56 4.30 -1.20 -10.10
C VAL A 56 3.87 -1.70 -11.47
N ASP A 57 4.82 -2.02 -12.34
CA ASP A 57 4.49 -2.51 -13.67
C ASP A 57 3.72 -3.83 -13.62
N GLU A 58 4.12 -4.74 -12.74
CA GLU A 58 3.45 -6.02 -12.64
C GLU A 58 2.05 -5.88 -12.04
N VAL A 59 1.91 -5.06 -11.03
CA VAL A 59 0.61 -4.81 -10.42
C VAL A 59 -0.35 -4.22 -11.44
N GLU A 60 0.10 -3.22 -12.19
CA GLU A 60 -0.74 -2.61 -13.22
C GLU A 60 -1.10 -3.61 -14.32
N ALA A 61 -0.13 -4.43 -14.74
CA ALA A 61 -0.39 -5.40 -15.81
C ALA A 61 -1.43 -6.43 -15.38
N GLU A 62 -1.31 -6.97 -14.18
CA GLU A 62 -2.24 -7.99 -13.70
C GLU A 62 -3.64 -7.42 -13.46
N LEU A 63 -3.72 -6.19 -12.97
CA LEU A 63 -5.02 -5.57 -12.74
C LEU A 63 -5.68 -5.16 -14.06
N THR A 64 -4.90 -4.69 -15.02
CA THR A 64 -5.43 -4.39 -16.34
C THR A 64 -5.98 -5.65 -16.99
N GLU A 65 -5.29 -6.76 -16.84
CA GLU A 65 -5.77 -8.03 -17.38
C GLU A 65 -7.08 -8.46 -16.71
N ALA A 66 -7.26 -8.08 -15.46
CA ALA A 66 -8.51 -8.35 -14.74
C ALA A 66 -9.60 -7.32 -15.03
N GLY A 67 -9.33 -6.37 -15.93
CA GLY A 67 -10.32 -5.38 -16.33
C GLY A 67 -10.31 -4.10 -15.51
N LEU A 68 -9.25 -3.85 -14.75
CA LEU A 68 -9.18 -2.70 -13.86
C LEU A 68 -8.08 -1.74 -14.31
N GLU A 69 -8.42 -0.45 -14.32
CA GLU A 69 -7.45 0.60 -14.60
C GLU A 69 -7.38 1.53 -13.40
N PRO A 70 -6.19 2.01 -13.06
CA PRO A 70 -6.10 2.93 -11.92
C PRO A 70 -6.77 4.25 -12.27
N LYS A 71 -7.49 4.80 -11.28
CA LYS A 71 -8.11 6.12 -11.42
C LYS A 71 -7.05 7.20 -11.32
N ARG A 72 -6.02 6.95 -10.55
CA ARG A 72 -4.89 7.87 -10.39
C ARG A 72 -3.63 7.07 -10.13
N ARG A 73 -2.53 7.62 -10.63
CA ARG A 73 -1.21 7.11 -10.29
C ARG A 73 -0.39 8.30 -9.83
N GLU A 74 0.17 8.21 -8.64
CA GLU A 74 0.98 9.27 -8.08
C GLU A 74 2.29 8.70 -7.57
N GLY A 75 3.33 9.50 -7.59
CA GLY A 75 4.62 9.07 -7.08
C GLY A 75 5.69 10.04 -7.51
N ASN A 76 6.83 9.99 -6.84
CA ASN A 76 7.95 10.81 -7.23
C ASN A 76 8.66 10.17 -8.41
N ARG A 77 9.44 10.98 -9.13
CA ARG A 77 10.13 10.55 -10.34
C ARG A 77 11.13 9.46 -10.09
N GLU A 78 11.60 9.35 -8.88
CA GLU A 78 12.68 8.44 -8.53
C GLU A 78 12.19 7.09 -8.07
N PHE A 79 10.88 6.86 -8.10
CA PHE A 79 10.30 5.58 -7.73
C PHE A 79 10.64 5.16 -6.30
N ARG A 80 10.62 6.13 -5.38
CA ARG A 80 10.79 5.82 -3.97
C ARG A 80 9.47 5.43 -3.32
N TRP A 81 8.37 6.00 -3.82
CA TRP A 81 7.03 5.70 -3.34
C TRP A 81 6.06 5.97 -4.48
N VAL A 82 5.36 4.92 -4.93
CA VAL A 82 4.34 5.05 -5.97
C VAL A 82 3.01 4.59 -5.40
N LEU A 83 1.97 5.34 -5.67
CA LEU A 83 0.62 5.04 -5.25
C LEU A 83 -0.23 4.78 -6.48
N LEU A 84 -0.97 3.68 -6.47
CA LEU A 84 -1.92 3.35 -7.52
C LEU A 84 -3.31 3.31 -6.89
N ASP A 85 -4.15 4.26 -7.28
CA ASP A 85 -5.49 4.41 -6.71
C ASP A 85 -6.52 3.78 -7.64
N TYR A 86 -7.12 2.70 -7.19
CA TYR A 86 -8.16 1.99 -7.95
C TYR A 86 -9.56 2.30 -7.42
N GLY A 87 -9.68 3.24 -6.50
CA GLY A 87 -10.96 3.63 -5.92
C GLY A 87 -11.27 2.82 -4.68
N ASP A 88 -11.64 1.56 -4.86
CA ASP A 88 -11.98 0.70 -3.73
C ASP A 88 -10.77 0.20 -2.98
N PHE A 89 -9.61 0.23 -3.60
CA PHE A 89 -8.37 -0.09 -2.92
C PHE A 89 -7.24 0.75 -3.49
N VAL A 90 -6.20 0.94 -2.69
CA VAL A 90 -5.02 1.72 -3.08
C VAL A 90 -3.79 0.88 -2.82
N VAL A 91 -2.89 0.84 -3.80
CA VAL A 91 -1.64 0.09 -3.69
C VAL A 91 -0.50 1.08 -3.44
N HIS A 92 0.21 0.90 -2.35
CA HIS A 92 1.39 1.70 -2.01
C HIS A 92 2.63 0.83 -2.19
N VAL A 93 3.51 1.22 -3.08
CA VAL A 93 4.79 0.54 -3.28
C VAL A 93 5.88 1.49 -2.85
N GLN A 94 6.61 1.13 -1.81
CA GLN A 94 7.60 2.00 -1.19
C GLN A 94 8.94 1.28 -1.05
N ARG A 95 10.05 2.04 -1.17
CA ARG A 95 11.32 1.49 -0.73
C ARG A 95 11.22 1.28 0.79
N GLU A 96 12.06 0.40 1.32
CA GLU A 96 12.05 0.12 2.75
C GLU A 96 12.25 1.38 3.58
N GLN A 97 13.09 2.30 3.13
CA GLN A 97 13.34 3.55 3.84
C GLN A 97 12.08 4.40 3.95
N GLU A 98 11.34 4.53 2.86
CA GLU A 98 10.10 5.31 2.88
C GLU A 98 9.04 4.63 3.71
N ARG A 99 8.97 3.31 3.65
CA ARG A 99 8.00 2.58 4.46
C ARG A 99 8.22 2.82 5.95
N GLU A 100 9.47 2.78 6.36
CA GLU A 100 9.80 3.02 7.75
C GLU A 100 9.61 4.47 8.14
N PHE A 101 10.05 5.37 7.27
CA PHE A 101 10.01 6.81 7.59
C PHE A 101 8.58 7.34 7.70
N TYR A 102 7.73 7.02 6.75
CA TYR A 102 6.36 7.54 6.74
C TYR A 102 5.42 6.75 7.63
N GLY A 103 5.71 5.49 7.86
CA GLY A 103 5.01 4.70 8.87
C GLY A 103 3.53 4.50 8.65
N LEU A 104 3.11 4.21 7.43
CA LEU A 104 1.71 3.88 7.18
C LEU A 104 1.24 2.74 8.06
N ASP A 105 2.14 1.80 8.35
CA ASP A 105 1.83 0.67 9.21
C ASP A 105 1.42 1.11 10.61
N ARG A 106 2.05 2.18 11.11
CA ARG A 106 1.71 2.72 12.44
C ARG A 106 0.40 3.46 12.41
N LEU A 107 0.18 4.23 11.35
CA LEU A 107 -1.03 5.02 11.23
C LEU A 107 -2.26 4.14 11.19
N TYR A 108 -2.16 2.99 10.54
CA TYR A 108 -3.28 2.06 10.39
C TYR A 108 -3.08 0.80 11.23
N ALA A 109 -2.40 0.92 12.36
CA ALA A 109 -2.07 -0.22 13.21
C ALA A 109 -3.31 -0.96 13.73
N ASP A 110 -4.41 -0.24 13.92
CA ASP A 110 -5.65 -0.83 14.42
C ASP A 110 -6.52 -1.45 13.33
N CYS A 111 -6.12 -1.30 12.08
CA CYS A 111 -6.92 -1.84 10.98
C CYS A 111 -6.69 -3.34 10.84
N PRO A 112 -7.74 -4.12 10.56
CA PRO A 112 -7.58 -5.55 10.38
C PRO A 112 -6.64 -5.88 9.23
N VAL A 113 -5.85 -6.92 9.40
CA VAL A 113 -4.97 -7.44 8.36
C VAL A 113 -5.71 -8.56 7.64
N ILE A 114 -5.70 -8.49 6.31
CA ILE A 114 -6.31 -9.53 5.49
C ILE A 114 -5.20 -10.47 5.04
N ALA A 115 -5.31 -11.74 5.39
CA ALA A 115 -4.34 -12.75 4.98
C ALA A 115 -4.56 -13.10 3.51
N VAL A 116 -3.47 -13.26 2.77
CA VAL A 116 -3.53 -13.66 1.38
C VAL A 116 -2.83 -15.00 1.24
N GLU A 117 -3.55 -15.98 0.73
CA GLU A 117 -3.01 -17.32 0.58
C GLU A 117 -1.81 -17.30 -0.37
N GLY A 118 -0.75 -17.98 0.02
CA GLY A 118 0.46 -18.07 -0.80
C GLY A 118 1.46 -16.95 -0.57
N ILE A 119 1.11 -15.96 0.25
CA ILE A 119 2.01 -14.85 0.56
C ILE A 119 2.39 -14.94 2.03
N GLU A 120 3.66 -14.65 2.32
CA GLU A 120 4.14 -14.65 3.69
C GLU A 120 3.29 -13.72 4.55
N PRO A 121 2.87 -14.17 5.74
CA PRO A 121 2.03 -13.32 6.59
C PRO A 121 2.72 -12.03 6.98
N TYR A 122 1.97 -10.94 6.90
CA TYR A 122 2.47 -9.65 7.32
C TYR A 122 2.66 -9.64 8.84
N GLN A 123 3.79 -9.13 9.27
CA GLN A 123 4.11 -9.02 10.69
C GLN A 123 4.04 -7.56 11.11
N ARG A 124 3.12 -7.24 12.02
CA ARG A 124 3.09 -5.88 12.56
C ARG A 124 4.33 -5.65 13.39
N PRO A 125 4.98 -4.50 13.23
CA PRO A 125 6.10 -4.17 14.11
C PRO A 125 5.65 -4.14 15.57
N GLU A 126 6.47 -4.68 16.44
CA GLU A 126 6.13 -4.78 17.85
C GLU A 126 6.16 -3.45 18.57
N GLU A 127 6.73 -2.44 17.92
CA GLU A 127 6.97 -1.15 18.57
C GLU A 127 5.88 -0.13 18.29
N PHE A 128 4.70 -0.55 17.87
CA PHE A 128 3.58 0.36 17.71
C PHE A 128 2.94 0.64 19.05
N THR A 129 3.74 1.09 20.00
CA THR A 129 3.26 1.27 21.35
C THR A 129 2.72 2.65 21.63
N GLU A 130 3.00 3.60 20.76
CA GLU A 130 2.58 4.95 21.01
C GLU A 130 1.82 5.51 19.84
N VAL A 131 0.62 5.98 20.13
CA VAL A 131 -0.13 6.77 19.16
C VAL A 131 0.47 8.17 19.24
N ARG A 132 1.02 8.61 18.15
CA ARG A 132 1.56 9.96 18.09
C ARG A 132 0.42 10.97 18.09
N GLY A 133 0.77 12.21 18.33
CA GLY A 133 -0.22 13.26 18.34
C GLY A 133 -0.80 13.53 16.97
N VAL A 134 -1.87 14.31 16.95
CA VAL A 134 -2.55 14.65 15.71
C VAL A 134 -1.60 15.33 14.72
N GLU A 135 -0.66 16.09 15.22
CA GLU A 135 0.31 16.77 14.35
C GLU A 135 1.13 15.80 13.53
N ASP A 136 1.45 14.64 14.10
CA ASP A 136 2.21 13.64 13.37
C ASP A 136 1.40 13.06 12.23
N LEU A 137 0.10 12.97 12.43
CA LEU A 137 -0.79 12.46 11.38
C LEU A 137 -0.93 13.44 10.23
N GLU A 138 -0.87 14.72 10.55
CA GLU A 138 -0.97 15.76 9.53
C GLU A 138 0.25 15.80 8.61
N ASP A 139 1.37 15.34 9.11
CA ASP A 139 2.59 15.32 8.32
C ASP A 139 2.69 14.12 7.40
N LEU A 140 1.76 13.18 7.52
CA LEU A 140 1.77 11.99 6.69
C LEU A 140 0.89 12.21 5.46
N PRO A 141 1.31 11.71 4.29
CA PRO A 141 0.48 11.87 3.11
C PRO A 141 -0.78 11.04 3.22
N LEU A 142 -1.87 11.60 2.73
CA LEU A 142 -3.11 10.88 2.61
C LEU A 142 -3.08 10.07 1.31
N ALA A 143 -4.06 9.19 1.15
CA ALA A 143 -4.20 8.47 -0.09
C ALA A 143 -4.30 9.48 -1.22
N GLY A 144 -3.45 9.36 -2.21
CA GLY A 144 -3.40 10.28 -3.34
C GLY A 144 -2.42 11.42 -3.17
N GLU A 145 -1.77 11.52 -2.00
CA GLU A 145 -0.78 12.57 -1.75
C GLU A 145 0.56 11.94 -1.46
N ILE A 146 1.45 11.99 -2.41
CA ILE A 146 2.80 11.47 -2.22
C ILE A 146 3.76 12.64 -2.24
N PRO A 147 4.63 12.76 -1.21
CA PRO A 147 5.57 13.88 -1.19
C PRO A 147 6.51 13.78 -2.37
N GLU A 148 6.80 14.91 -2.98
CA GLU A 148 7.78 14.94 -4.04
C GLU A 148 9.16 15.08 -3.45
N ASP A 149 10.13 14.49 -4.13
CA ASP A 149 11.52 14.71 -3.76
C ASP A 149 11.93 16.09 -4.20
N ASP A 150 12.64 16.75 -3.34
CA ASP A 150 13.11 18.11 -3.61
C ASP A 150 14.45 18.15 -4.32
N ASP A 151 14.80 17.13 -4.99
CA ASP A 151 16.10 17.10 -5.68
C ASP A 151 16.21 17.99 -6.86
#